data_07b53a41a6f334c2230cc71b8dadfd44
#
_entry.id   07b53a41a6f334c2230cc71b8dadfd44
#
_cell.length_a   1.000
_cell.length_b   1.000
_cell.length_c   1.000
_cell.angle_alpha   90.00
_cell.angle_beta   90.00
_cell.angle_gamma   90.00
#
_symmetry.space_group_name_H-M   'P 1'
#
loop_
_entity.id
_entity.type
_entity.pdbx_description
1 polymer ?
#
loop_
_entity_poly.entity_id
_entity_poly.type
_entity_poly.pdbx_seq_one_letter_code
_entity_poly.pdbx_strand_id
1 'polypeptide(L)' 'MEELVSFDDAETIEETLSLQEKEVEMIKQALERNKGKRKLAAKELGISERTLYRKINQYNL' A
#
# COMPACT_ATOMS: atom_id res chain seq x y z
N MET A 1 -17.13 24.46 2.84
CA MET A 1 -16.24 23.51 2.77
C MET A 1 -16.61 22.27 2.03
N GLU A 2 -17.77 21.85 2.11
CA GLU A 2 -18.14 20.64 1.46
C GLU A 2 -18.16 20.75 0.00
N GLU A 3 -18.56 21.86 -0.51
CA GLU A 3 -18.60 22.02 -1.91
C GLU A 3 -17.24 21.90 -2.48
N LEU A 4 -16.29 22.37 -1.77
CA LEU A 4 -14.95 22.15 -2.21
C LEU A 4 -14.70 20.71 -2.36
N VAL A 5 -15.42 19.97 -1.59
CA VAL A 5 -15.22 18.56 -1.55
C VAL A 5 -15.31 17.92 -2.90
N SER A 6 -16.34 18.28 -3.66
CA SER A 6 -16.49 17.61 -4.94
C SER A 6 -15.30 17.87 -5.83
N PHE A 7 -14.77 19.07 -5.78
CA PHE A 7 -13.62 19.40 -6.57
C PHE A 7 -12.38 18.74 -5.99
N ASP A 8 -12.28 18.79 -4.68
CA ASP A 8 -11.17 18.16 -4.02
C ASP A 8 -11.25 16.65 -4.15
N ASP A 9 -12.45 16.14 -4.30
CA ASP A 9 -12.61 14.71 -4.43
C ASP A 9 -11.82 14.14 -5.57
N ALA A 10 -11.82 14.82 -6.70
CA ALA A 10 -11.09 14.34 -7.85
C ALA A 10 -9.61 14.26 -7.55
N GLU A 11 -9.07 15.30 -6.92
CA GLU A 11 -7.68 15.28 -6.58
C GLU A 11 -7.38 14.23 -5.52
N THR A 12 -8.29 14.11 -4.57
CA THR A 12 -8.09 13.13 -3.53
C THR A 12 -8.05 11.73 -4.09
N ILE A 13 -8.89 11.47 -5.07
CA ILE A 13 -8.90 10.16 -5.70
C ILE A 13 -7.57 9.88 -6.39
N GLU A 14 -7.04 10.88 -7.08
CA GLU A 14 -5.75 10.70 -7.72
C GLU A 14 -4.65 10.46 -6.71
N GLU A 15 -4.68 11.21 -5.63
CA GLU A 15 -3.69 11.02 -4.58
C GLU A 15 -3.80 9.63 -3.98
N THR A 16 -5.01 9.18 -3.77
CA THR A 16 -5.22 7.86 -3.20
C THR A 16 -4.64 6.79 -4.11
N LEU A 17 -4.88 6.90 -5.40
CA LEU A 17 -4.32 5.93 -6.35
C LEU A 17 -2.81 5.97 -6.33
N SER A 18 -2.25 7.17 -6.27
CA SER A 18 -0.81 7.32 -6.23
C SER A 18 -0.22 6.69 -4.98
N LEU A 19 -0.89 6.88 -3.84
CA LEU A 19 -0.44 6.29 -2.60
C LEU A 19 -0.51 4.78 -2.65
N GLN A 20 -1.57 4.26 -3.26
CA GLN A 20 -1.70 2.82 -3.39
C GLN A 20 -0.60 2.24 -4.26
N GLU A 21 -0.26 2.92 -5.32
CA GLU A 21 0.81 2.46 -6.18
C GLU A 21 2.13 2.42 -5.45
N LYS A 22 2.40 3.46 -4.67
CA LYS A 22 3.63 3.49 -3.89
C LYS A 22 3.65 2.39 -2.85
N GLU A 23 2.51 2.14 -2.23
CA GLU A 23 2.43 1.09 -1.24
C GLU A 23 2.69 -0.26 -1.86
N VAL A 24 2.10 -0.51 -3.02
CA VAL A 24 2.33 -1.77 -3.72
C VAL A 24 3.79 -1.95 -4.04
N GLU A 25 4.41 -0.89 -4.52
CA GLU A 25 5.82 -0.96 -4.87
C GLU A 25 6.69 -1.22 -3.65
N MET A 26 6.39 -0.56 -2.54
CA MET A 26 7.14 -0.77 -1.33
C MET A 26 7.02 -2.22 -0.85
N ILE A 27 5.82 -2.77 -0.94
CA ILE A 27 5.61 -4.14 -0.53
C ILE A 27 6.38 -5.09 -1.44
N LYS A 28 6.33 -4.85 -2.74
CA LYS A 28 7.06 -5.69 -3.69
C LYS A 28 8.55 -5.66 -3.40
N GLN A 29 9.07 -4.47 -3.18
CA GLN A 29 10.50 -4.34 -2.92
C GLN A 29 10.89 -5.04 -1.62
N ALA A 30 10.07 -4.88 -0.59
CA ALA A 30 10.36 -5.53 0.67
C ALA A 30 10.35 -7.05 0.52
N LEU A 31 9.39 -7.56 -0.25
CA LEU A 31 9.33 -9.00 -0.49
C LEU A 31 10.55 -9.47 -1.27
N GLU A 32 10.96 -8.70 -2.26
CA GLU A 32 12.14 -9.08 -3.05
C GLU A 32 13.40 -9.08 -2.20
N ARG A 33 13.56 -8.04 -1.40
CA ARG A 33 14.74 -7.95 -0.56
C ARG A 33 14.81 -9.08 0.45
N ASN A 34 13.65 -9.58 0.85
CA ASN A 34 13.58 -10.65 1.83
C ASN A 34 13.29 -12.00 1.19
N LYS A 35 13.47 -12.10 -0.11
CA LYS A 35 13.35 -13.35 -0.86
C LYS A 35 11.98 -13.98 -0.67
N GLY A 36 10.96 -13.15 -0.66
CA GLY A 36 9.59 -13.64 -0.54
C GLY A 36 9.15 -14.00 0.86
N LYS A 37 9.99 -13.75 1.85
CA LYS A 37 9.62 -14.08 3.22
C LYS A 37 8.77 -12.97 3.80
N ARG A 38 7.48 -13.26 3.92
CA ARG A 38 6.53 -12.24 4.35
C ARG A 38 6.79 -11.73 5.74
N LYS A 39 7.21 -12.62 6.63
CA LYS A 39 7.46 -12.21 8.00
C LYS A 39 8.54 -11.13 8.05
N LEU A 40 9.61 -11.33 7.31
CA LEU A 40 10.69 -10.36 7.29
C LEU A 40 10.28 -9.10 6.57
N ALA A 41 9.54 -9.24 5.48
CA ALA A 41 9.07 -8.07 4.75
C ALA A 41 8.14 -7.23 5.61
N ALA A 42 7.27 -7.87 6.36
CA ALA A 42 6.38 -7.12 7.25
C ALA A 42 7.18 -6.37 8.30
N LYS A 43 8.20 -7.00 8.83
CA LYS A 43 9.04 -6.36 9.83
C LYS A 43 9.75 -5.14 9.22
N GLU A 44 10.24 -5.29 8.02
CA GLU A 44 10.89 -4.18 7.34
C GLU A 44 9.91 -3.02 7.11
N LEU A 45 8.68 -3.34 6.77
CA LEU A 45 7.68 -2.33 6.50
C LEU A 45 7.05 -1.76 7.77
N GLY A 46 7.33 -2.36 8.92
CA GLY A 46 6.79 -1.88 10.17
C GLY A 46 5.33 -2.24 10.38
N ILE A 47 4.86 -3.31 9.76
CA ILE A 47 3.49 -3.76 9.92
C ILE A 47 3.50 -5.22 10.35
N SER A 48 2.34 -5.70 10.78
CA SER A 48 2.24 -7.08 11.19
C SER A 48 2.19 -7.98 9.96
N GLU A 49 2.58 -9.22 10.16
CA GLU A 49 2.53 -10.20 9.07
C GLU A 49 1.11 -10.36 8.55
N ARG A 50 0.15 -10.29 9.45
CA ARG A 50 -1.25 -10.42 9.08
C ARG A 50 -1.67 -9.26 8.17
N THR A 51 -1.28 -8.05 8.53
CA THR A 51 -1.60 -6.89 7.72
C THR A 51 -0.97 -7.01 6.34
N LEU A 52 0.27 -7.45 6.29
CA LEU A 52 0.95 -7.62 5.02
C LEU A 52 0.24 -8.65 4.17
N TYR A 53 -0.18 -9.75 4.76
CA TYR A 53 -0.88 -10.80 4.04
C TYR A 53 -2.18 -10.26 3.43
N ARG A 54 -2.92 -9.46 4.19
CA ARG A 54 -4.14 -8.86 3.69
C ARG A 54 -3.86 -7.95 2.50
N LYS A 55 -2.81 -7.17 2.59
CA LYS A 55 -2.48 -6.26 1.50
C LYS A 55 -2.02 -7.01 0.26
N ILE A 56 -1.30 -8.08 0.45
CA ILE A 56 -0.88 -8.91 -0.68
C ILE A 56 -2.11 -9.43 -1.41
N ASN A 57 -3.11 -9.88 -0.67
CA ASN A 57 -4.33 -10.36 -1.29
C ASN A 57 -5.10 -9.22 -1.93
N GLN A 58 -5.14 -8.09 -1.27
CA GLN A 58 -5.89 -6.95 -1.76
C GLN A 58 -5.33 -6.45 -3.09
N TYR A 59 -4.01 -6.43 -3.22
CA TYR A 59 -3.36 -5.93 -4.41
C TYR A 59 -2.99 -7.01 -5.40
N ASN A 60 -3.29 -8.25 -5.09
CA ASN A 60 -2.98 -9.36 -6.00
C ASN A 60 -1.50 -9.50 -6.24
N LEU A 61 -0.73 -9.44 -5.20
CA LEU A 61 0.73 -9.53 -5.34
C LEU A 61 1.27 -10.94 -5.22
#